data_7fdf240023d020846a4bc8183e880e36
#
_entry.id   7fdf240023d020846a4bc8183e880e36
#
_cell.length_a   1.000
_cell.length_b   1.000
_cell.length_c   1.000
_cell.angle_alpha   90.00
_cell.angle_beta   90.00
_cell.angle_gamma   90.00
#
_symmetry.space_group_name_H-M   'P 1'
#
loop_
_entity.id
_entity.type
_entity.pdbx_description
1 polymer ?
#
loop_
_entity_poly.entity_id
_entity_poly.type
_entity_poly.pdbx_seq_one_letter_code
_entity_poly.pdbx_strand_id
1 'polypeptide(L)'
;MKILATAPTRVSLFGSGTDVSPYCDSYGGLCINMAINLRQKIIGFFDEDIWKFNDGQGGNNIFPLGANPQFYYSILEEFGLNDMHQVKIKSEFDGILEAGLGSSASAAVALIGAINKYQNLGMSLKGIA
;
A
#
# COMPACT_ATOMS: atom_id res chain seq x y z
N MET A 1 14.94 0.85 11.82
CA MET A 1 13.57 0.88 12.39
C MET A 1 12.69 -0.13 11.68
N LYS A 2 11.90 -0.92 12.40
CA LYS A 2 10.88 -1.82 11.85
C LYS A 2 9.49 -1.23 12.08
N ILE A 3 8.71 -1.07 11.03
CA ILE A 3 7.36 -0.51 11.10
C ILE A 3 6.37 -1.51 10.49
N LEU A 4 5.27 -1.78 11.21
CA LEU A 4 4.11 -2.51 10.69
C LEU A 4 2.99 -1.50 10.44
N ALA A 5 2.55 -1.40 9.20
CA ALA A 5 1.39 -0.63 8.81
C ALA A 5 0.32 -1.53 8.19
N THR A 6 -0.94 -1.25 8.46
CA THR A 6 -2.06 -2.01 7.89
C THR A 6 -3.17 -1.09 7.41
N ALA A 7 -3.80 -1.45 6.31
CA ALA A 7 -5.01 -0.79 5.81
C ALA A 7 -6.09 -1.83 5.48
N PRO A 8 -7.36 -1.55 5.80
CA PRO A 8 -8.46 -2.42 5.41
C PRO A 8 -8.68 -2.35 3.90
N THR A 9 -9.17 -3.42 3.32
CA THR A 9 -9.74 -3.41 1.97
C THR A 9 -11.21 -3.02 2.02
N ARG A 10 -11.83 -2.92 0.87
CA ARG A 10 -13.23 -2.48 0.77
C ARG A 10 -14.01 -3.28 -0.24
N VAL A 11 -15.32 -3.37 -0.04
CA VAL A 11 -16.29 -3.80 -1.04
C VAL A 11 -16.99 -2.57 -1.59
N SER A 12 -17.03 -2.43 -2.91
CA SER A 12 -17.85 -1.41 -3.57
C SER A 12 -19.25 -1.96 -3.77
N LEU A 13 -20.22 -1.34 -3.13
CA LEU A 13 -21.63 -1.76 -3.22
C LEU A 13 -22.30 -1.18 -4.46
N PHE A 14 -22.02 0.10 -4.76
CA PHE A 14 -22.57 0.81 -5.91
C PHE A 14 -21.58 1.84 -6.44
N GLY A 15 -21.72 2.16 -7.74
CA GLY A 15 -21.06 3.30 -8.38
C GLY A 15 -19.60 3.10 -8.72
N SER A 16 -19.05 1.89 -8.58
CA SER A 16 -17.67 1.60 -8.95
C SER A 16 -17.38 1.99 -10.40
N GLY A 17 -16.33 2.82 -10.60
CA GLY A 17 -15.96 3.36 -11.90
C GLY A 17 -16.64 4.68 -12.27
N THR A 18 -17.67 5.12 -11.56
CA THR A 18 -18.27 6.44 -11.79
C THR A 18 -17.42 7.57 -11.22
N ASP A 19 -16.49 7.28 -10.33
CA ASP A 19 -15.54 8.19 -9.68
C ASP A 19 -14.22 8.32 -10.44
N VAL A 20 -14.12 7.75 -11.65
CA VAL A 20 -12.92 7.76 -12.48
C VAL A 20 -13.14 8.59 -13.74
N SER A 21 -12.12 9.39 -14.13
CA SER A 21 -12.08 10.12 -15.39
C SER A 21 -12.14 9.14 -16.59
N PRO A 22 -12.81 9.47 -17.69
CA PRO A 22 -13.50 10.75 -17.98
C PRO A 22 -14.95 10.84 -17.50
N TYR A 23 -15.50 9.77 -16.90
CA TYR A 23 -16.92 9.74 -16.54
C TYR A 23 -17.27 10.80 -15.47
N CYS A 24 -16.49 10.83 -14.37
CA CYS A 24 -16.73 11.77 -13.27
C CYS A 24 -16.59 13.25 -13.70
N ASP A 25 -15.74 13.52 -14.69
CA ASP A 25 -15.50 14.88 -15.21
C ASP A 25 -16.74 15.43 -15.93
N SER A 26 -17.54 14.55 -16.54
CA SER A 26 -18.70 14.93 -17.35
C SER A 26 -20.02 14.81 -16.60
N TYR A 27 -20.15 13.83 -15.72
CA TYR A 27 -21.44 13.44 -15.11
C TYR A 27 -21.41 13.46 -13.57
N GLY A 28 -20.24 13.72 -12.97
CA GLY A 28 -20.03 13.50 -11.55
C GLY A 28 -19.93 12.01 -11.21
N GLY A 29 -19.44 11.68 -10.03
CA GLY A 29 -19.31 10.31 -9.55
C GLY A 29 -19.91 10.15 -8.14
N LEU A 30 -20.52 9.00 -7.89
CA LEU A 30 -21.00 8.63 -6.57
C LEU A 30 -20.72 7.16 -6.31
N CYS A 31 -19.94 6.88 -5.28
CA CYS A 31 -19.63 5.51 -4.86
C CYS A 31 -20.08 5.26 -3.43
N ILE A 32 -20.59 4.07 -3.19
CA ILE A 32 -20.87 3.56 -1.85
C ILE A 32 -19.96 2.37 -1.60
N ASN A 33 -19.04 2.54 -0.67
CA ASN A 33 -18.05 1.54 -0.29
C ASN A 33 -18.19 1.17 1.19
N MET A 34 -17.83 -0.07 1.50
CA MET A 34 -17.79 -0.56 2.87
C MET A 34 -16.41 -1.17 3.14
N ALA A 35 -15.72 -0.68 4.17
CA ALA A 35 -14.48 -1.29 4.63
C ALA A 35 -14.77 -2.67 5.24
N ILE A 36 -13.88 -3.63 4.96
CA ILE A 36 -13.98 -4.99 5.46
C ILE A 36 -12.73 -5.38 6.25
N ASN A 37 -12.82 -6.45 7.02
CA ASN A 37 -11.73 -6.90 7.88
C ASN A 37 -10.69 -7.80 7.17
N LEU A 38 -10.59 -7.71 5.86
CA LEU A 38 -9.44 -8.20 5.11
C LEU A 38 -8.44 -7.06 4.98
N ARG A 39 -7.20 -7.26 5.44
CA ARG A 39 -6.23 -6.18 5.56
C ARG A 39 -5.01 -6.42 4.70
N GLN A 40 -4.57 -5.35 4.08
CA GLN A 40 -3.22 -5.27 3.52
C GLN A 40 -2.26 -4.91 4.64
N LYS A 41 -1.13 -5.61 4.71
CA LYS A 41 -0.08 -5.41 5.71
C LYS A 41 1.23 -5.06 5.01
N ILE A 42 1.89 -4.03 5.47
CA ILE A 42 3.23 -3.65 5.06
C ILE A 42 4.15 -3.71 6.27
N ILE A 43 5.21 -4.49 6.17
CA ILE A 43 6.29 -4.54 7.13
C ILE A 43 7.49 -3.88 6.47
N GLY A 44 7.83 -2.68 6.93
CA GLY A 44 9.01 -1.92 6.48
C GLY A 44 10.18 -2.10 7.44
N PHE A 45 11.35 -2.37 6.90
CA PHE A 45 12.64 -2.36 7.60
C PHE A 45 13.44 -1.19 7.04
N PHE A 46 13.76 -0.23 7.90
CA PHE A 46 14.42 1.01 7.54
C PHE A 46 15.77 1.10 8.23
N ASP A 47 16.75 1.69 7.54
CA ASP A 47 18.11 1.94 8.03
C ASP A 47 18.77 0.69 8.66
N GLU A 48 19.19 0.79 9.90
CA GLU A 48 19.94 -0.25 10.62
C GLU A 48 19.20 -1.59 10.74
N ASP A 49 17.86 -1.61 10.60
CA ASP A 49 17.08 -2.84 10.70
C ASP A 49 16.96 -3.61 9.38
N ILE A 50 17.48 -3.07 8.28
CA ILE A 50 17.44 -3.73 6.95
C ILE A 50 18.11 -5.10 6.99
N TRP A 51 19.21 -5.24 7.72
CA TRP A 51 19.94 -6.51 7.86
C TRP A 51 19.13 -7.61 8.55
N LYS A 52 18.07 -7.25 9.31
CA LYS A 52 17.14 -8.20 9.95
C LYS A 52 16.11 -8.76 8.97
N PHE A 53 16.06 -8.19 7.77
CA PHE A 53 15.18 -8.68 6.72
C PHE A 53 15.74 -10.00 6.16
N ASN A 54 15.16 -11.10 6.59
CA ASN A 54 15.51 -12.43 6.11
C ASN A 54 14.31 -13.03 5.37
N ASP A 55 14.37 -13.04 4.05
CA ASP A 55 13.33 -13.55 3.15
C ASP A 55 13.64 -14.96 2.63
N GLY A 56 14.81 -15.49 2.97
CA GLY A 56 15.28 -16.76 2.40
C GLY A 56 15.59 -16.71 0.90
N GLN A 57 15.50 -15.55 0.27
CA GLN A 57 15.63 -15.34 -1.19
C GLN A 57 16.72 -14.33 -1.58
N GLY A 58 17.65 -14.03 -0.70
CA GLY A 58 18.77 -13.15 -1.01
C GLY A 58 18.51 -11.66 -0.75
N GLY A 59 17.54 -11.33 0.11
CA GLY A 59 17.31 -9.95 0.56
C GLY A 59 16.45 -9.09 -0.38
N ASN A 60 15.68 -9.70 -1.27
CA ASN A 60 14.73 -8.99 -2.13
C ASN A 60 13.45 -8.63 -1.36
N ASN A 61 12.77 -7.56 -1.79
CA ASN A 61 11.44 -7.25 -1.29
C ASN A 61 10.46 -8.40 -1.55
N ILE A 62 9.51 -8.62 -0.62
CA ILE A 62 8.52 -9.70 -0.72
C ILE A 62 7.15 -9.10 -0.99
N PHE A 63 6.49 -9.59 -2.03
CA PHE A 63 5.15 -9.16 -2.42
C PHE A 63 4.21 -10.36 -2.51
N PRO A 64 2.90 -10.18 -2.33
CA PRO A 64 1.92 -11.23 -2.56
C PRO A 64 2.00 -11.75 -4.00
N LEU A 65 1.69 -13.04 -4.20
CA LEU A 65 1.62 -13.63 -5.53
C LEU A 65 0.61 -12.87 -6.40
N GLY A 66 1.03 -12.44 -7.60
CA GLY A 66 0.21 -11.62 -8.51
C GLY A 66 0.29 -10.11 -8.27
N ALA A 67 0.95 -9.64 -7.20
CA ALA A 67 1.19 -8.21 -7.02
C ALA A 67 2.20 -7.69 -8.06
N ASN A 68 2.02 -6.44 -8.48
CA ASN A 68 2.98 -5.75 -9.33
C ASN A 68 4.04 -5.04 -8.48
N PRO A 69 5.30 -5.50 -8.42
CA PRO A 69 6.36 -4.87 -7.64
C PRO A 69 6.61 -3.41 -8.02
N GLN A 70 6.48 -3.05 -9.30
CA GLN A 70 6.72 -1.69 -9.78
C GLN A 70 5.79 -0.67 -9.12
N PHE A 71 4.57 -1.07 -8.78
CA PHE A 71 3.65 -0.25 -8.03
C PHE A 71 4.21 0.21 -6.68
N TYR A 72 4.85 -0.70 -5.94
CA TYR A 72 5.47 -0.38 -4.64
C TYR A 72 6.72 0.48 -4.82
N TYR A 73 7.53 0.17 -5.83
CA TYR A 73 8.76 0.94 -6.12
C TYR A 73 8.45 2.37 -6.51
N SER A 74 7.41 2.61 -7.32
CA SER A 74 7.00 3.97 -7.70
C SER A 74 6.59 4.80 -6.48
N ILE A 75 5.92 4.19 -5.50
CA ILE A 75 5.58 4.88 -4.25
C ILE A 75 6.85 5.20 -3.45
N LEU A 76 7.77 4.25 -3.29
CA LEU A 76 9.02 4.49 -2.57
C LEU A 76 9.84 5.61 -3.23
N GLU A 77 9.92 5.62 -4.55
CA GLU A 77 10.64 6.63 -5.34
C GLU A 77 10.06 8.03 -5.12
N GLU A 78 8.74 8.18 -5.08
CA GLU A 78 8.06 9.46 -4.83
C GLU A 78 8.45 10.06 -3.47
N PHE A 79 8.76 9.22 -2.48
CA PHE A 79 9.24 9.64 -1.17
C PHE A 79 10.77 9.62 -1.01
N GLY A 80 11.51 9.47 -2.11
CA GLY A 80 12.98 9.46 -2.11
C GLY A 80 13.61 8.21 -1.48
N LEU A 81 12.89 7.10 -1.42
CA LEU A 81 13.32 5.82 -0.81
C LEU A 81 13.62 4.75 -1.88
N ASN A 82 14.27 5.14 -2.95
CA ASN A 82 14.61 4.27 -4.08
C ASN A 82 15.90 3.44 -3.86
N ASP A 83 16.66 3.73 -2.82
CA ASP A 83 17.87 2.97 -2.49
C ASP A 83 17.51 1.70 -1.68
N MET A 84 17.85 0.54 -2.24
CA MET A 84 17.67 -0.77 -1.60
C MET A 84 18.46 -0.92 -0.29
N HIS A 85 19.42 -0.03 -0.02
CA HIS A 85 20.15 0.02 1.25
C HIS A 85 19.43 0.83 2.34
N GLN A 86 18.37 1.57 1.99
CA GLN A 86 17.61 2.40 2.93
C GLN A 86 16.33 1.74 3.40
N VAL A 87 15.73 0.89 2.57
CA VAL A 87 14.43 0.26 2.89
C VAL A 87 14.29 -1.12 2.28
N LYS A 88 13.72 -2.02 3.08
CA LYS A 88 13.18 -3.31 2.62
C LYS A 88 11.74 -3.43 3.05
N ILE A 89 10.90 -3.93 2.17
CA ILE A 89 9.48 -4.10 2.45
C ILE A 89 9.04 -5.55 2.24
N LYS A 90 8.13 -5.99 3.11
CA LYS A 90 7.35 -7.20 2.95
C LYS A 90 5.88 -6.80 2.94
N SER A 91 5.20 -7.10 1.85
CA SER A 91 3.77 -6.88 1.69
C SER A 91 3.03 -8.21 1.83
N GLU A 92 1.99 -8.24 2.64
CA GLU A 92 1.13 -9.40 2.86
C GLU A 92 -0.33 -8.98 2.72
N PHE A 93 -1.14 -9.87 2.19
CA PHE A 93 -2.58 -9.67 2.07
C PHE A 93 -3.34 -10.89 2.59
N ASP A 94 -4.34 -10.65 3.45
CA ASP A 94 -5.15 -11.70 4.07
C ASP A 94 -6.24 -12.26 3.12
N GLY A 95 -6.38 -11.73 1.91
CA GLY A 95 -7.39 -12.12 0.92
C GLY A 95 -6.81 -12.56 -0.41
N ILE A 96 -7.66 -12.62 -1.43
CA ILE A 96 -7.28 -12.95 -2.81
C ILE A 96 -7.07 -11.64 -3.57
N LEU A 97 -5.92 -11.50 -4.23
CA LEU A 97 -5.65 -10.37 -5.13
C LEU A 97 -6.59 -10.43 -6.35
N GLU A 98 -6.80 -9.28 -6.96
CA GLU A 98 -7.67 -9.14 -8.15
C GLU A 98 -9.16 -9.47 -7.92
N ALA A 99 -9.57 -9.64 -6.67
CA ALA A 99 -10.97 -9.89 -6.31
C ALA A 99 -11.85 -8.62 -6.25
N GLY A 100 -11.38 -7.49 -6.78
CA GLY A 100 -12.12 -6.23 -6.75
C GLY A 100 -12.22 -5.56 -5.37
N LEU A 101 -11.43 -6.02 -4.40
CA LEU A 101 -11.48 -5.55 -3.00
C LEU A 101 -10.66 -4.28 -2.75
N GLY A 102 -10.09 -3.64 -3.78
CA GLY A 102 -9.25 -2.46 -3.63
C GLY A 102 -7.92 -2.74 -2.94
N SER A 103 -7.37 -3.95 -3.10
CA SER A 103 -6.12 -4.37 -2.45
C SER A 103 -4.93 -3.48 -2.79
N SER A 104 -4.81 -3.02 -4.04
CA SER A 104 -3.75 -2.09 -4.46
C SER A 104 -3.84 -0.74 -3.75
N ALA A 105 -5.03 -0.15 -3.65
CA ALA A 105 -5.24 1.10 -2.93
C ALA A 105 -4.91 0.94 -1.44
N SER A 106 -5.34 -0.16 -0.83
CA SER A 106 -5.03 -0.47 0.58
C SER A 106 -3.53 -0.71 0.79
N ALA A 107 -2.83 -1.31 -0.18
CA ALA A 107 -1.38 -1.46 -0.14
C ALA A 107 -0.67 -0.11 -0.19
N ALA A 108 -1.12 0.82 -1.07
CA ALA A 108 -0.60 2.18 -1.13
C ALA A 108 -0.78 2.91 0.20
N VAL A 109 -1.99 2.90 0.74
CA VAL A 109 -2.30 3.56 2.03
C VAL A 109 -1.42 2.99 3.16
N ALA A 110 -1.27 1.67 3.24
CA ALA A 110 -0.42 1.04 4.26
C ALA A 110 1.06 1.41 4.06
N LEU A 111 1.57 1.40 2.82
CA LEU A 111 2.96 1.76 2.53
C LEU A 111 3.24 3.23 2.84
N ILE A 112 2.39 4.14 2.38
CA ILE A 112 2.52 5.57 2.69
C ILE A 112 2.43 5.81 4.20
N GLY A 113 1.57 5.10 4.90
CA GLY A 113 1.49 5.15 6.36
C GLY A 113 2.80 4.74 7.05
N ALA A 114 3.47 3.69 6.56
CA ALA A 114 4.77 3.27 7.06
C ALA A 114 5.85 4.34 6.80
N ILE A 115 5.88 4.89 5.58
CA ILE A 115 6.81 5.97 5.19
C ILE A 115 6.57 7.24 6.01
N ASN A 116 5.30 7.64 6.16
CA ASN A 116 4.92 8.79 6.98
C ASN A 116 5.47 8.67 8.41
N LYS A 117 5.37 7.46 8.99
CA LYS A 117 5.92 7.20 10.32
C LYS A 117 7.45 7.25 10.35
N TYR A 118 8.10 6.67 9.35
CA TYR A 118 9.57 6.64 9.25
C TYR A 118 10.15 8.04 9.06
N GLN A 119 9.63 8.81 8.12
CA GLN A 119 10.11 10.15 7.77
C GLN A 119 9.52 11.28 8.64
N ASN A 120 8.61 10.97 9.57
CA ASN A 120 7.92 11.96 10.42
C ASN A 120 7.22 13.07 9.60
N LEU A 121 6.53 12.72 8.51
CA LEU A 121 5.91 13.70 7.61
C LEU A 121 4.69 14.40 8.22
N GLY A 122 4.15 13.91 9.32
CA GLY A 122 3.00 14.51 10.01
C GLY A 122 1.68 14.41 9.23
N MET A 123 1.60 13.53 8.22
CA MET A 123 0.38 13.33 7.45
C MET A 123 -0.72 12.74 8.33
N SER A 124 -1.93 13.31 8.27
CA SER A 124 -3.10 12.74 8.91
C SER A 124 -3.59 11.48 8.18
N LEU A 125 -4.39 10.64 8.84
CA LEU A 125 -5.00 9.47 8.20
C LEU A 125 -5.81 9.87 6.96
N LYS A 126 -6.52 11.01 6.99
CA LYS A 126 -7.24 11.54 5.83
C LYS A 126 -6.31 12.01 4.70
N GLY A 127 -5.12 12.50 5.04
CA GLY A 127 -4.12 12.93 4.06
C GLY A 127 -3.38 11.76 3.40
N ILE A 128 -3.36 10.58 4.04
CA ILE A 128 -2.76 9.36 3.48
C ILE A 128 -3.77 8.63 2.58
N ALA A 129 -5.02 8.64 2.94
CA ALA A 129 -6.10 7.99 2.20
C ALA A 129 -6.56 8.81 1.00
#